data_fabc36103fcd641fca4fe4aca43f72f0
#
_entry.id   fabc36103fcd641fca4fe4aca43f72f0
#
_cell.length_a   1.000
_cell.length_b   1.000
_cell.length_c   1.000
_cell.angle_alpha   90.00
_cell.angle_beta   90.00
_cell.angle_gamma   90.00
#
_symmetry.space_group_name_H-M   'P 1'
#
loop_
_entity.id
_entity.type
_entity.pdbx_description
1 polymer ?
#
loop_
_entity_poly.entity_id
_entity_poly.type
_entity_poly.pdbx_seq_one_letter_code
_entity_poly.pdbx_strand_id
1 'polypeptide(L)'
;MFVSYNLEDFGNELRKIRRSLGFSQSYVQGTVGVNIDTIRKIEGGLVVPRYDTLELLSVAYKQDLLELLKNCRSNRFIMEYYDELDYIITCYDKVAAARLKKKLHQNFSHDIQISMVNPNELKQFIEFVEAIDAYFSSFTLDREYSQNNLIKSLRLTIPDFDLKNFKDYNYSYMEFRILLFISLFIALEGDLIYSNKILYYILKTITNKKYTTKYIDFLIINIHFNIAYNYHKLDKHAQVIETADDGITYCLEHRTYHALFSLYYRKGIAQFNLEDENYLDSITTAFYILKAIRIPKLLEQYVKITEDKYGILIPLAK
;
A
#
# COMPACT_ATOMS: atom_id res chain seq x y z
N MET A 1 19.76 19.25 11.30
CA MET A 1 18.72 18.71 12.21
C MET A 1 17.63 18.15 11.31
N PHE A 2 17.44 16.84 11.30
CA PHE A 2 16.39 16.21 10.48
C PHE A 2 15.04 16.52 11.13
N VAL A 3 14.26 17.39 10.51
CA VAL A 3 12.90 17.70 10.96
C VAL A 3 11.95 16.77 10.18
N SER A 4 11.55 15.67 10.82
CA SER A 4 10.62 14.70 10.22
C SER A 4 9.18 15.20 10.13
N TYR A 5 8.90 16.42 10.62
CA TYR A 5 7.57 17.00 10.73
C TYR A 5 7.55 18.42 10.19
N ASN A 6 6.49 18.79 9.53
CA ASN A 6 6.18 20.20 9.24
C ASN A 6 5.65 20.85 10.52
N LEU A 7 6.60 21.40 11.31
CA LEU A 7 6.28 21.98 12.60
C LEU A 7 5.48 23.29 12.48
N GLU A 8 5.62 23.99 11.37
CA GLU A 8 4.88 25.22 11.09
C GLU A 8 3.38 24.89 10.88
N ASP A 9 3.06 23.90 10.05
CA ASP A 9 1.69 23.45 9.85
C ASP A 9 1.11 22.89 11.16
N PHE A 10 1.87 22.07 11.89
CA PHE A 10 1.44 21.57 13.18
C PHE A 10 1.11 22.69 14.17
N GLY A 11 2.01 23.66 14.31
CA GLY A 11 1.84 24.79 15.20
C GLY A 11 0.66 25.68 14.83
N ASN A 12 0.43 25.87 13.53
CA ASN A 12 -0.71 26.62 13.01
C ASN A 12 -2.05 25.91 13.32
N GLU A 13 -2.12 24.58 13.10
CA GLU A 13 -3.31 23.80 13.43
C GLU A 13 -3.56 23.78 14.95
N LEU A 14 -2.51 23.60 15.76
CA LEU A 14 -2.63 23.67 17.20
C LEU A 14 -3.20 25.01 17.69
N ARG A 15 -2.73 26.13 17.11
CA ARG A 15 -3.22 27.48 17.38
C ARG A 15 -4.67 27.64 16.97
N LYS A 16 -5.08 27.10 15.82
CA LYS A 16 -6.48 27.11 15.35
C LYS A 16 -7.39 26.37 16.33
N ILE A 17 -7.00 25.17 16.76
CA ILE A 17 -7.75 24.36 17.74
C ILE A 17 -7.92 25.15 19.04
N ARG A 18 -6.83 25.68 19.61
CA ARG A 18 -6.90 26.47 20.84
C ARG A 18 -7.87 27.65 20.71
N ARG A 19 -7.78 28.40 19.61
CA ARG A 19 -8.66 29.55 19.35
C ARG A 19 -10.12 29.18 19.16
N SER A 20 -10.39 28.05 18.49
CA SER A 20 -11.75 27.56 18.31
C SER A 20 -12.41 27.16 19.62
N LEU A 21 -11.60 26.73 20.60
CA LEU A 21 -12.06 26.45 21.97
C LEU A 21 -12.18 27.71 22.84
N GLY A 22 -11.81 28.89 22.32
CA GLY A 22 -11.84 30.15 23.06
C GLY A 22 -10.70 30.26 24.11
N PHE A 23 -9.65 29.44 24.05
CA PHE A 23 -8.62 29.41 25.07
C PHE A 23 -7.49 30.40 24.79
N SER A 24 -7.06 31.14 25.81
CA SER A 24 -5.77 31.84 25.79
C SER A 24 -4.62 30.88 26.10
N GLN A 25 -3.40 31.24 25.72
CA GLN A 25 -2.23 30.45 26.11
C GLN A 25 -2.05 30.38 27.63
N SER A 26 -2.37 31.46 28.34
CA SER A 26 -2.35 31.51 29.81
C SER A 26 -3.38 30.58 30.43
N TYR A 27 -4.59 30.47 29.83
CA TYR A 27 -5.60 29.52 30.29
C TYR A 27 -5.10 28.07 30.16
N VAL A 28 -4.48 27.72 29.03
CA VAL A 28 -3.93 26.39 28.80
C VAL A 28 -2.82 26.10 29.82
N GLN A 29 -1.90 27.06 30.07
CA GLN A 29 -0.89 26.92 31.10
C GLN A 29 -1.52 26.63 32.47
N GLY A 30 -2.54 27.39 32.86
CA GLY A 30 -3.23 27.19 34.14
C GLY A 30 -3.94 25.83 34.25
N THR A 31 -4.38 25.28 33.11
CA THR A 31 -5.13 24.02 33.07
C THR A 31 -4.21 22.79 33.16
N VAL A 32 -3.08 22.79 32.44
CA VAL A 32 -2.23 21.58 32.29
C VAL A 32 -0.80 21.78 32.72
N GLY A 33 -0.45 22.96 33.24
CA GLY A 33 0.88 23.26 33.79
C GLY A 33 2.00 23.42 32.74
N VAL A 34 1.70 23.36 31.46
CA VAL A 34 2.71 23.57 30.39
C VAL A 34 3.04 25.05 30.31
N ASN A 35 4.34 25.37 30.37
CA ASN A 35 4.78 26.77 30.34
C ASN A 35 4.34 27.48 29.04
N ILE A 36 3.88 28.74 29.20
CA ILE A 36 3.38 29.58 28.09
C ILE A 36 4.42 29.76 26.98
N ASP A 37 5.70 29.87 27.32
CA ASP A 37 6.77 29.97 26.31
C ASP A 37 6.94 28.69 25.52
N THR A 38 6.73 27.53 26.15
CA THR A 38 6.72 26.24 25.47
C THR A 38 5.53 26.16 24.51
N ILE A 39 4.33 26.55 24.94
CA ILE A 39 3.13 26.60 24.08
C ILE A 39 3.38 27.53 22.89
N ARG A 40 3.95 28.72 23.14
CA ARG A 40 4.25 29.72 22.09
C ARG A 40 5.25 29.16 21.06
N LYS A 41 6.32 28.49 21.52
CA LYS A 41 7.33 27.89 20.65
C LYS A 41 6.74 26.76 19.80
N ILE A 42 5.89 25.92 20.39
CA ILE A 42 5.21 24.83 19.66
C ILE A 42 4.25 25.42 18.62
N GLU A 43 3.39 26.37 19.01
CA GLU A 43 2.47 27.04 18.09
C GLU A 43 3.19 27.87 17.00
N GLY A 44 4.42 28.27 17.25
CA GLY A 44 5.27 28.97 16.28
C GLY A 44 6.08 28.02 15.38
N GLY A 45 5.96 26.69 15.57
CA GLY A 45 6.74 25.72 14.79
C GLY A 45 8.23 25.71 15.10
N LEU A 46 8.65 26.32 16.20
CA LEU A 46 10.07 26.55 16.55
C LEU A 46 10.72 25.34 17.24
N VAL A 47 9.93 24.43 17.79
CA VAL A 47 10.42 23.29 18.55
C VAL A 47 9.57 22.04 18.26
N VAL A 48 10.23 20.89 18.26
CA VAL A 48 9.53 19.60 18.28
C VAL A 48 8.97 19.39 19.69
N PRO A 49 7.66 19.26 19.87
CA PRO A 49 7.09 19.04 21.18
C PRO A 49 7.51 17.66 21.73
N ARG A 50 7.73 17.59 23.04
CA ARG A 50 7.97 16.32 23.72
C ARG A 50 6.67 15.55 23.87
N TYR A 51 6.79 14.22 23.95
CA TYR A 51 5.62 13.33 24.10
C TYR A 51 4.75 13.72 25.31
N ASP A 52 5.35 13.89 26.45
CA ASP A 52 4.68 14.28 27.70
C ASP A 52 3.93 15.62 27.57
N THR A 53 4.53 16.57 26.88
CA THR A 53 3.92 17.88 26.60
C THR A 53 2.69 17.74 25.68
N LEU A 54 2.77 16.86 24.66
CA LEU A 54 1.63 16.60 23.78
C LEU A 54 0.48 15.91 24.52
N GLU A 55 0.76 14.96 25.39
CA GLU A 55 -0.24 14.31 26.24
C GLU A 55 -1.01 15.34 27.09
N LEU A 56 -0.26 16.21 27.82
CA LEU A 56 -0.86 17.26 28.64
C LEU A 56 -1.71 18.23 27.79
N LEU A 57 -1.21 18.69 26.68
CA LEU A 57 -1.94 19.59 25.77
C LEU A 57 -3.16 18.89 25.14
N SER A 58 -3.09 17.59 24.88
CA SER A 58 -4.21 16.80 24.35
C SER A 58 -5.41 16.84 25.29
N VAL A 59 -5.16 16.76 26.60
CA VAL A 59 -6.21 16.90 27.63
C VAL A 59 -6.88 18.29 27.56
N ALA A 60 -6.07 19.36 27.49
CA ALA A 60 -6.61 20.73 27.41
C ALA A 60 -7.39 20.97 26.12
N TYR A 61 -6.90 20.46 25.00
CA TYR A 61 -7.49 20.70 23.66
C TYR A 61 -8.55 19.67 23.28
N LYS A 62 -8.80 18.67 24.14
CA LYS A 62 -9.79 17.60 23.93
C LYS A 62 -9.61 16.89 22.58
N GLN A 63 -8.37 16.75 22.14
CA GLN A 63 -7.98 16.09 20.90
C GLN A 63 -6.67 15.36 21.06
N ASP A 64 -6.48 14.26 20.34
CA ASP A 64 -5.21 13.55 20.27
C ASP A 64 -4.21 14.37 19.40
N LEU A 65 -3.31 15.10 20.07
CA LEU A 65 -2.29 15.90 19.39
C LEU A 65 -1.13 15.07 18.85
N LEU A 66 -0.96 13.83 19.30
CA LEU A 66 -0.02 12.90 18.68
C LEU A 66 -0.49 12.49 17.29
N GLU A 67 -1.78 12.22 17.14
CA GLU A 67 -2.36 11.93 15.84
C GLU A 67 -2.27 13.16 14.91
N LEU A 68 -2.51 14.36 15.45
CA LEU A 68 -2.31 15.60 14.71
C LEU A 68 -0.85 15.77 14.25
N LEU A 69 0.12 15.54 15.14
CA LEU A 69 1.54 15.62 14.80
C LEU A 69 1.93 14.57 13.74
N LYS A 70 1.42 13.36 13.85
CA LYS A 70 1.61 12.30 12.85
C LYS A 70 1.11 12.72 11.46
N ASN A 71 0.00 13.46 11.39
CA ASN A 71 -0.53 13.98 10.14
C ASN A 71 0.30 15.14 9.55
N CYS A 72 1.16 15.78 10.33
CA CYS A 72 2.10 16.81 9.90
C CYS A 72 3.50 16.28 9.56
N ARG A 73 3.66 14.97 9.33
CA ARG A 73 4.95 14.42 8.90
C ARG A 73 5.35 14.97 7.54
N SER A 74 6.63 15.35 7.42
CA SER A 74 7.20 15.85 6.16
C SER A 74 7.15 14.84 5.02
N ASN A 75 7.08 13.53 5.35
CA ASN A 75 6.92 12.45 4.39
C ASN A 75 5.45 12.11 4.06
N ARG A 76 4.47 12.89 4.55
CA ARG A 76 3.05 12.73 4.17
C ARG A 76 2.86 12.73 2.67
N PHE A 77 3.61 13.57 1.98
CA PHE A 77 3.67 13.66 0.53
C PHE A 77 3.97 12.29 -0.14
N ILE A 78 4.92 11.51 0.40
CA ILE A 78 5.20 10.16 -0.12
C ILE A 78 4.05 9.21 0.16
N MET A 79 3.39 9.33 1.31
CA MET A 79 2.24 8.51 1.63
C MET A 79 1.08 8.71 0.65
N GLU A 80 0.87 9.93 0.17
CA GLU A 80 -0.12 10.22 -0.88
C GLU A 80 0.23 9.50 -2.20
N TYR A 81 1.51 9.44 -2.55
CA TYR A 81 1.97 8.67 -3.71
C TYR A 81 1.84 7.15 -3.50
N TYR A 82 2.06 6.65 -2.29
CA TYR A 82 1.79 5.26 -1.97
C TYR A 82 0.30 4.93 -2.15
N ASP A 83 -0.60 5.76 -1.65
CA ASP A 83 -2.05 5.57 -1.79
C ASP A 83 -2.48 5.64 -3.27
N GLU A 84 -1.94 6.60 -4.04
CA GLU A 84 -2.17 6.71 -5.49
C GLU A 84 -1.69 5.45 -6.22
N LEU A 85 -0.50 4.94 -5.87
CA LEU A 85 0.08 3.74 -6.46
C LEU A 85 -0.70 2.48 -6.11
N ASP A 86 -1.14 2.34 -4.87
CA ASP A 86 -1.93 1.19 -4.42
C ASP A 86 -3.26 1.12 -5.17
N TYR A 87 -3.90 2.27 -5.41
CA TYR A 87 -5.09 2.36 -6.25
C TYR A 87 -4.79 1.96 -7.71
N ILE A 88 -3.71 2.47 -8.29
CA ILE A 88 -3.25 2.15 -9.66
C ILE A 88 -3.04 0.64 -9.83
N ILE A 89 -2.36 0.01 -8.87
CA ILE A 89 -2.12 -1.44 -8.88
C ILE A 89 -3.44 -2.22 -8.80
N THR A 90 -4.33 -1.83 -7.88
CA THR A 90 -5.63 -2.49 -7.69
C THR A 90 -6.52 -2.41 -8.93
N CYS A 91 -6.51 -1.27 -9.61
CA CYS A 91 -7.35 -1.02 -10.78
C CYS A 91 -6.70 -1.41 -12.11
N TYR A 92 -5.43 -1.84 -12.12
CA TYR A 92 -4.64 -2.05 -13.36
C TYR A 92 -4.65 -0.85 -14.29
N ASP A 93 -4.62 0.38 -13.74
CA ASP A 93 -4.73 1.62 -14.51
C ASP A 93 -3.38 2.03 -15.12
N LYS A 94 -3.13 1.54 -16.35
CA LYS A 94 -1.92 1.85 -17.12
C LYS A 94 -1.71 3.36 -17.36
N VAL A 95 -2.79 4.09 -17.58
CA VAL A 95 -2.71 5.53 -17.87
C VAL A 95 -2.31 6.30 -16.63
N ALA A 96 -2.88 5.93 -15.48
CA ALA A 96 -2.53 6.52 -14.21
C ALA A 96 -1.09 6.18 -13.80
N ALA A 97 -0.59 4.97 -14.07
CA ALA A 97 0.80 4.58 -13.82
C ALA A 97 1.79 5.48 -14.58
N ALA A 98 1.58 5.66 -15.89
CA ALA A 98 2.41 6.54 -16.71
C ALA A 98 2.35 8.02 -16.24
N ARG A 99 1.18 8.47 -15.79
CA ARG A 99 0.99 9.82 -15.24
C ARG A 99 1.74 9.99 -13.92
N LEU A 100 1.64 9.03 -13.02
CA LEU A 100 2.34 9.03 -11.74
C LEU A 100 3.85 9.08 -11.94
N LYS A 101 4.40 8.24 -12.82
CA LYS A 101 5.81 8.25 -13.22
C LYS A 101 6.25 9.64 -13.67
N LYS A 102 5.52 10.26 -14.61
CA LYS A 102 5.82 11.61 -15.09
C LYS A 102 5.79 12.65 -13.97
N LYS A 103 4.79 12.60 -13.09
CA LYS A 103 4.64 13.49 -11.94
C LYS A 103 5.82 13.37 -10.98
N LEU A 104 6.28 12.16 -10.70
CA LEU A 104 7.44 11.92 -9.84
C LEU A 104 8.72 12.52 -10.45
N HIS A 105 9.00 12.27 -11.72
CA HIS A 105 10.16 12.86 -12.39
C HIS A 105 10.13 14.37 -12.43
N GLN A 106 8.96 14.99 -12.63
CA GLN A 106 8.84 16.45 -12.62
C GLN A 106 9.07 17.05 -11.23
N ASN A 107 8.55 16.40 -10.19
CA ASN A 107 8.63 16.92 -8.83
C ASN A 107 9.99 16.67 -8.17
N PHE A 108 10.74 15.67 -8.62
CA PHE A 108 12.02 15.25 -8.03
C PHE A 108 13.23 15.42 -8.96
N SER A 109 13.06 16.09 -10.12
CA SER A 109 14.14 16.36 -11.07
C SER A 109 15.16 17.41 -10.59
N HIS A 110 14.82 18.18 -9.58
CA HIS A 110 15.72 19.14 -8.94
C HIS A 110 15.98 18.70 -7.51
N ASP A 111 17.20 18.94 -6.99
CA ASP A 111 17.68 18.65 -5.64
C ASP A 111 16.75 19.20 -4.53
N ILE A 112 15.52 18.73 -4.51
CA ILE A 112 14.63 19.00 -3.39
C ILE A 112 15.13 18.10 -2.28
N GLN A 113 15.84 18.67 -1.32
CA GLN A 113 16.15 18.05 -0.04
C GLN A 113 14.83 17.79 0.71
N ILE A 114 14.10 16.76 0.28
CA ILE A 114 12.99 16.26 1.08
C ILE A 114 13.65 15.61 2.28
N SER A 115 13.28 16.09 3.46
CA SER A 115 13.71 15.51 4.73
C SER A 115 13.12 14.11 4.90
N MET A 116 13.69 13.14 4.21
CA MET A 116 13.33 11.74 4.34
C MET A 116 14.18 11.06 5.38
N VAL A 117 13.59 10.13 6.11
CA VAL A 117 14.30 9.26 7.05
C VAL A 117 15.38 8.44 6.31
N ASN A 118 15.06 8.04 5.08
CA ASN A 118 15.97 7.33 4.19
C ASN A 118 15.94 7.96 2.78
N PRO A 119 16.99 8.67 2.34
CA PRO A 119 17.02 9.28 1.01
C PRO A 119 16.96 8.24 -0.14
N ASN A 120 17.41 7.02 0.11
CA ASN A 120 17.34 5.94 -0.88
C ASN A 120 15.90 5.42 -1.07
N GLU A 121 15.01 5.59 -0.10
CA GLU A 121 13.61 5.15 -0.20
C GLU A 121 12.86 5.88 -1.32
N LEU A 122 13.10 7.18 -1.48
CA LEU A 122 12.50 7.93 -2.59
C LEU A 122 13.00 7.41 -3.94
N LYS A 123 14.30 7.15 -4.06
CA LYS A 123 14.88 6.60 -5.28
C LYS A 123 14.30 5.21 -5.57
N GLN A 124 14.23 4.35 -4.54
CA GLN A 124 13.59 3.03 -4.65
C GLN A 124 12.13 3.15 -5.09
N PHE A 125 11.39 4.12 -4.54
CA PHE A 125 9.99 4.34 -4.90
C PHE A 125 9.82 4.78 -6.37
N ILE A 126 10.67 5.68 -6.87
CA ILE A 126 10.65 6.11 -8.28
C ILE A 126 10.93 4.92 -9.20
N GLU A 127 12.00 4.17 -8.93
CA GLU A 127 12.36 2.98 -9.70
C GLU A 127 11.25 1.91 -9.66
N PHE A 128 10.55 1.79 -8.53
CA PHE A 128 9.42 0.89 -8.38
C PHE A 128 8.22 1.30 -9.23
N VAL A 129 7.89 2.60 -9.28
CA VAL A 129 6.81 3.13 -10.16
C VAL A 129 7.16 2.93 -11.63
N GLU A 130 8.42 3.10 -12.01
CA GLU A 130 8.90 2.81 -13.37
C GLU A 130 8.71 1.34 -13.74
N ALA A 131 9.03 0.44 -12.80
CA ALA A 131 8.86 -0.99 -13.01
C ALA A 131 7.38 -1.38 -13.14
N ILE A 132 6.47 -0.73 -12.39
CA ILE A 132 5.02 -0.94 -12.53
C ILE A 132 4.52 -0.46 -13.88
N ASP A 133 4.95 0.72 -14.34
CA ASP A 133 4.61 1.24 -15.66
C ASP A 133 5.06 0.26 -16.76
N ALA A 134 6.28 -0.27 -16.67
CA ALA A 134 6.80 -1.27 -17.57
C ALA A 134 6.06 -2.61 -17.49
N TYR A 135 5.67 -3.06 -16.29
CA TYR A 135 4.89 -4.28 -16.09
C TYR A 135 3.51 -4.20 -16.77
N PHE A 136 2.88 -3.02 -16.73
CA PHE A 136 1.61 -2.78 -17.41
C PHE A 136 1.78 -2.59 -18.93
N SER A 137 2.97 -2.27 -19.43
CA SER A 137 3.26 -2.23 -20.85
C SER A 137 3.38 -3.66 -21.40
N SER A 138 2.94 -3.87 -22.64
CA SER A 138 2.90 -5.23 -23.23
C SER A 138 4.25 -5.65 -23.85
N PHE A 139 5.31 -4.86 -23.74
CA PHE A 139 6.60 -5.13 -24.35
C PHE A 139 7.49 -6.03 -23.49
N THR A 140 7.88 -7.17 -24.04
CA THR A 140 8.71 -8.18 -23.36
C THR A 140 10.14 -7.73 -23.07
N LEU A 141 10.71 -6.87 -23.90
CA LEU A 141 12.09 -6.35 -23.72
C LEU A 141 12.25 -5.48 -22.46
N ASP A 142 11.17 -4.85 -22.00
CA ASP A 142 11.23 -4.00 -20.82
C ASP A 142 11.17 -4.80 -19.50
N ARG A 143 10.83 -6.08 -19.54
CA ARG A 143 10.61 -6.91 -18.33
C ARG A 143 11.92 -7.30 -17.66
N GLU A 144 12.87 -7.84 -18.40
CA GLU A 144 14.18 -8.21 -17.85
C GLU A 144 14.94 -6.96 -17.37
N TYR A 145 14.86 -5.88 -18.13
CA TYR A 145 15.42 -4.60 -17.72
C TYR A 145 14.81 -4.09 -16.41
N SER A 146 13.49 -4.18 -16.29
CA SER A 146 12.76 -3.73 -15.10
C SER A 146 13.05 -4.61 -13.88
N GLN A 147 13.12 -5.93 -14.03
CA GLN A 147 13.51 -6.84 -12.96
C GLN A 147 14.92 -6.54 -12.47
N ASN A 148 15.87 -6.36 -13.38
CA ASN A 148 17.25 -6.01 -13.04
C ASN A 148 17.35 -4.66 -12.32
N ASN A 149 16.52 -3.68 -12.71
CA ASN A 149 16.47 -2.39 -12.02
C ASN A 149 15.89 -2.52 -10.61
N LEU A 150 14.87 -3.33 -10.40
CA LEU A 150 14.35 -3.61 -9.06
C LEU A 150 15.40 -4.28 -8.16
N ILE A 151 16.22 -5.20 -8.69
CA ILE A 151 17.34 -5.79 -7.95
C ILE A 151 18.39 -4.73 -7.61
N LYS A 152 18.72 -3.84 -8.55
CA LYS A 152 19.63 -2.69 -8.28
C LYS A 152 19.04 -1.75 -7.24
N SER A 153 17.74 -1.54 -7.28
CA SER A 153 17.01 -0.72 -6.30
C SER A 153 17.12 -1.31 -4.89
N LEU A 154 16.96 -2.62 -4.72
CA LEU A 154 17.21 -3.27 -3.43
C LEU A 154 18.65 -3.08 -2.95
N ARG A 155 19.63 -3.11 -3.85
CA ARG A 155 21.04 -2.91 -3.50
C ARG A 155 21.39 -1.50 -3.03
N LEU A 156 20.51 -0.52 -3.18
CA LEU A 156 20.70 0.80 -2.58
C LEU A 156 20.69 0.78 -1.05
N THR A 157 19.98 -0.19 -0.47
CA THR A 157 19.84 -0.34 0.99
C THR A 157 20.35 -1.67 1.51
N ILE A 158 20.46 -2.67 0.66
CA ILE A 158 21.02 -3.99 0.92
C ILE A 158 22.12 -4.26 -0.11
N PRO A 159 23.36 -3.73 0.09
CA PRO A 159 24.41 -3.74 -0.94
C PRO A 159 24.74 -5.13 -1.50
N ASP A 160 24.72 -6.15 -0.64
CA ASP A 160 25.06 -7.52 -0.99
C ASP A 160 23.83 -8.37 -1.41
N PHE A 161 22.72 -7.72 -1.78
CA PHE A 161 21.49 -8.43 -2.14
C PHE A 161 21.72 -9.40 -3.30
N ASP A 162 21.43 -10.67 -3.03
CA ASP A 162 21.35 -11.74 -4.00
C ASP A 162 19.97 -12.41 -3.94
N LEU A 163 19.28 -12.44 -5.06
CA LEU A 163 17.93 -12.99 -5.16
C LEU A 163 17.87 -14.48 -4.76
N LYS A 164 18.94 -15.24 -4.95
CA LYS A 164 19.01 -16.65 -4.54
C LYS A 164 18.94 -16.83 -3.03
N ASN A 165 19.45 -15.85 -2.31
CA ASN A 165 19.54 -15.81 -0.85
C ASN A 165 18.54 -14.84 -0.22
N PHE A 166 17.43 -14.53 -0.89
CA PHE A 166 16.45 -13.52 -0.47
C PHE A 166 15.94 -13.69 0.97
N LYS A 167 16.11 -14.87 1.58
CA LYS A 167 15.67 -15.13 2.96
C LYS A 167 16.63 -14.63 4.03
N ASP A 168 17.84 -14.29 3.66
CA ASP A 168 18.94 -13.97 4.59
C ASP A 168 18.95 -12.47 4.97
N TYR A 169 18.04 -11.68 4.40
CA TYR A 169 18.01 -10.24 4.60
C TYR A 169 16.80 -9.79 5.42
N ASN A 170 16.96 -8.65 6.10
CA ASN A 170 15.87 -7.93 6.77
C ASN A 170 15.35 -6.85 5.84
N TYR A 171 14.04 -6.82 5.64
CA TYR A 171 13.40 -5.92 4.69
C TYR A 171 12.55 -4.85 5.38
N SER A 172 12.64 -3.62 4.88
CA SER A 172 11.67 -2.56 5.10
C SER A 172 10.37 -2.85 4.35
N TYR A 173 9.34 -2.05 4.60
CA TYR A 173 8.08 -2.17 3.87
C TYR A 173 8.26 -1.97 2.35
N MET A 174 9.05 -0.96 1.95
CA MET A 174 9.32 -0.68 0.53
C MET A 174 10.08 -1.82 -0.14
N GLU A 175 11.08 -2.37 0.54
CA GLU A 175 11.87 -3.49 0.03
C GLU A 175 11.02 -4.77 -0.13
N PHE A 176 10.05 -5.03 0.76
CA PHE A 176 9.09 -6.12 0.56
C PHE A 176 8.21 -5.89 -0.68
N ARG A 177 7.79 -4.65 -0.96
CA ARG A 177 7.04 -4.34 -2.19
C ARG A 177 7.87 -4.63 -3.44
N ILE A 178 9.14 -4.23 -3.43
CA ILE A 178 10.07 -4.50 -4.53
C ILE A 178 10.26 -6.01 -4.70
N LEU A 179 10.49 -6.74 -3.63
CA LEU A 179 10.68 -8.19 -3.67
C LEU A 179 9.42 -8.92 -4.18
N LEU A 180 8.22 -8.46 -3.79
CA LEU A 180 6.96 -8.94 -4.34
C LEU A 180 6.94 -8.73 -5.87
N PHE A 181 7.25 -7.52 -6.35
CA PHE A 181 7.22 -7.25 -7.78
C PHE A 181 8.27 -8.05 -8.56
N ILE A 182 9.44 -8.28 -8.00
CA ILE A 182 10.43 -9.20 -8.59
C ILE A 182 9.81 -10.59 -8.76
N SER A 183 9.05 -11.07 -7.76
CA SER A 183 8.37 -12.37 -7.86
C SER A 183 7.32 -12.41 -8.98
N LEU A 184 6.65 -11.27 -9.27
CA LEU A 184 5.71 -11.19 -10.38
C LEU A 184 6.42 -11.27 -11.75
N PHE A 185 7.57 -10.65 -11.91
CA PHE A 185 8.38 -10.80 -13.12
C PHE A 185 8.83 -12.24 -13.32
N ILE A 186 9.28 -12.92 -12.26
CA ILE A 186 9.65 -14.34 -12.28
C ILE A 186 8.44 -15.21 -12.71
N ALA A 187 7.25 -14.91 -12.21
CA ALA A 187 6.02 -15.60 -12.63
C ALA A 187 5.68 -15.38 -14.12
N LEU A 188 5.94 -14.18 -14.65
CA LEU A 188 5.76 -13.90 -16.08
C LEU A 188 6.77 -14.66 -16.98
N GLU A 189 7.96 -14.95 -16.46
CA GLU A 189 8.97 -15.79 -17.12
C GLU A 189 8.66 -17.29 -17.05
N GLY A 190 7.61 -17.66 -16.28
CA GLY A 190 7.11 -19.04 -16.18
C GLY A 190 7.51 -19.79 -14.90
N ASP A 191 8.41 -19.25 -14.07
CA ASP A 191 8.75 -19.88 -12.80
C ASP A 191 7.76 -19.49 -11.68
N LEU A 192 6.54 -20.01 -11.80
CA LEU A 192 5.45 -19.81 -10.85
C LEU A 192 5.76 -20.39 -9.46
N ILE A 193 6.56 -21.44 -9.40
CA ILE A 193 6.92 -22.13 -8.15
C ILE A 193 7.90 -21.25 -7.36
N TYR A 194 8.91 -20.72 -8.01
CA TYR A 194 9.88 -19.84 -7.35
C TYR A 194 9.25 -18.52 -6.95
N SER A 195 8.37 -17.96 -7.78
CA SER A 195 7.54 -16.81 -7.42
C SER A 195 6.76 -17.07 -6.13
N ASN A 196 6.03 -18.20 -6.03
CA ASN A 196 5.29 -18.53 -4.82
C ASN A 196 6.20 -18.70 -3.60
N LYS A 197 7.41 -19.25 -3.76
CA LYS A 197 8.38 -19.37 -2.66
C LYS A 197 8.77 -18.02 -2.07
N ILE A 198 8.94 -17.01 -2.92
CA ILE A 198 9.21 -15.62 -2.48
C ILE A 198 7.98 -15.04 -1.79
N LEU A 199 6.80 -15.17 -2.40
CA LEU A 199 5.55 -14.62 -1.86
C LEU A 199 5.21 -15.22 -0.48
N TYR A 200 5.35 -16.52 -0.29
CA TYR A 200 5.16 -17.18 1.01
C TYR A 200 6.18 -16.72 2.06
N TYR A 201 7.43 -16.49 1.66
CA TYR A 201 8.42 -15.94 2.58
C TYR A 201 8.03 -14.55 3.07
N ILE A 202 7.63 -13.66 2.16
CA ILE A 202 7.16 -12.31 2.51
C ILE A 202 5.97 -12.43 3.46
N LEU A 203 4.95 -13.19 3.08
CA LEU A 203 3.73 -13.37 3.87
C LEU A 203 4.05 -13.81 5.30
N LYS A 204 4.83 -14.89 5.46
CA LYS A 204 5.24 -15.42 6.76
C LYS A 204 5.98 -14.37 7.59
N THR A 205 6.84 -13.56 6.96
CA THR A 205 7.65 -12.57 7.68
C THR A 205 6.83 -11.39 8.17
N ILE A 206 5.86 -10.91 7.35
CA ILE A 206 5.05 -9.75 7.71
C ILE A 206 3.90 -10.09 8.67
N THR A 207 3.30 -11.27 8.56
CA THR A 207 2.20 -11.71 9.44
C THR A 207 2.66 -11.98 10.88
N ASN A 208 3.94 -12.27 11.09
CA ASN A 208 4.50 -12.43 12.43
C ASN A 208 4.65 -11.10 13.21
N LYS A 209 4.35 -9.95 12.60
CA LYS A 209 4.43 -8.64 13.27
C LYS A 209 3.16 -8.38 14.07
N LYS A 210 3.32 -7.94 15.33
CA LYS A 210 2.20 -7.69 16.25
C LYS A 210 1.27 -6.53 15.82
N TYR A 211 1.78 -5.61 15.02
CA TYR A 211 1.05 -4.42 14.58
C TYR A 211 1.06 -4.34 13.06
N THR A 212 -0.13 -4.18 12.47
CA THR A 212 -0.32 -3.96 11.04
C THR A 212 -0.65 -2.48 10.76
N THR A 213 -0.39 -2.07 9.53
CA THR A 213 -0.79 -0.78 8.99
C THR A 213 -1.55 -1.01 7.69
N LYS A 214 -2.34 -0.05 7.24
CA LYS A 214 -3.06 -0.17 5.95
C LYS A 214 -2.14 -0.58 4.77
N TYR A 215 -0.86 -0.22 4.82
CA TYR A 215 0.12 -0.60 3.80
C TYR A 215 0.55 -2.07 3.90
N ILE A 216 0.68 -2.58 5.13
CA ILE A 216 0.94 -4.01 5.37
C ILE A 216 -0.27 -4.84 4.95
N ASP A 217 -1.49 -4.39 5.29
CA ASP A 217 -2.73 -5.06 4.88
C ASP A 217 -2.83 -5.14 3.35
N PHE A 218 -2.56 -4.04 2.65
CA PHE A 218 -2.50 -4.02 1.19
C PHE A 218 -1.50 -5.03 0.62
N LEU A 219 -0.31 -5.11 1.22
CA LEU A 219 0.73 -6.04 0.78
C LEU A 219 0.31 -7.50 0.98
N ILE A 220 -0.27 -7.84 2.14
CA ILE A 220 -0.75 -9.19 2.45
C ILE A 220 -1.81 -9.63 1.46
N ILE A 221 -2.80 -8.78 1.18
CA ILE A 221 -3.88 -9.10 0.24
C ILE A 221 -3.34 -9.33 -1.17
N ASN A 222 -2.41 -8.47 -1.62
CA ASN A 222 -1.77 -8.64 -2.92
C ASN A 222 -0.95 -9.94 -3.01
N ILE A 223 -0.32 -10.36 -1.92
CA ILE A 223 0.40 -11.62 -1.88
C ILE A 223 -0.57 -12.79 -2.04
N HIS A 224 -1.66 -12.85 -1.29
CA HIS A 224 -2.68 -13.90 -1.45
C HIS A 224 -3.24 -13.94 -2.86
N PHE A 225 -3.56 -12.77 -3.44
CA PHE A 225 -4.04 -12.68 -4.81
C PHE A 225 -3.04 -13.26 -5.83
N ASN A 226 -1.74 -12.94 -5.69
CA ASN A 226 -0.72 -13.40 -6.64
C ASN A 226 -0.38 -14.89 -6.45
N ILE A 227 -0.37 -15.40 -5.23
CA ILE A 227 -0.24 -16.84 -4.97
C ILE A 227 -1.42 -17.60 -5.61
N ALA A 228 -2.66 -17.13 -5.40
CA ALA A 228 -3.84 -17.71 -6.01
C ALA A 228 -3.77 -17.65 -7.55
N TYR A 229 -3.27 -16.54 -8.12
CA TYR A 229 -3.05 -16.43 -9.56
C TYR A 229 -2.03 -17.44 -10.07
N ASN A 230 -0.91 -17.62 -9.39
CA ASN A 230 0.11 -18.58 -9.77
C ASN A 230 -0.42 -20.02 -9.71
N TYR A 231 -1.19 -20.37 -8.67
CA TYR A 231 -1.86 -21.69 -8.59
C TYR A 231 -2.90 -21.88 -9.68
N HIS A 232 -3.64 -20.83 -10.04
CA HIS A 232 -4.57 -20.90 -11.17
C HIS A 232 -3.86 -21.20 -12.49
N LYS A 233 -2.68 -20.61 -12.72
CA LYS A 233 -1.84 -20.88 -13.89
C LYS A 233 -1.22 -22.29 -13.89
N LEU A 234 -1.12 -22.92 -12.72
CA LEU A 234 -0.65 -24.29 -12.54
C LEU A 234 -1.80 -25.33 -12.51
N ASP A 235 -3.04 -24.89 -12.80
CA ASP A 235 -4.28 -25.70 -12.73
C ASP A 235 -4.51 -26.34 -11.34
N LYS A 236 -3.98 -25.73 -10.29
CA LYS A 236 -4.13 -26.18 -8.90
C LYS A 236 -5.33 -25.49 -8.24
N HIS A 237 -6.54 -25.79 -8.71
CA HIS A 237 -7.76 -25.05 -8.34
C HIS A 237 -8.11 -25.17 -6.85
N ALA A 238 -7.84 -26.29 -6.19
CA ALA A 238 -8.05 -26.44 -4.75
C ALA A 238 -7.18 -25.46 -3.95
N GLN A 239 -5.89 -25.31 -4.31
CA GLN A 239 -4.98 -24.35 -3.67
C GLN A 239 -5.36 -22.88 -3.99
N VAL A 240 -5.98 -22.63 -5.14
CA VAL A 240 -6.54 -21.30 -5.44
C VAL A 240 -7.63 -20.94 -4.45
N ILE A 241 -8.57 -21.87 -4.18
CA ILE A 241 -9.67 -21.65 -3.24
C ILE A 241 -9.14 -21.42 -1.84
N GLU A 242 -8.26 -22.30 -1.34
CA GLU A 242 -7.64 -22.18 -0.01
C GLU A 242 -6.94 -20.81 0.16
N THR A 243 -6.06 -20.46 -0.79
CA THR A 243 -5.32 -19.18 -0.72
C THR A 243 -6.23 -17.96 -0.81
N ALA A 244 -7.30 -18.04 -1.62
CA ALA A 244 -8.27 -16.95 -1.75
C ALA A 244 -9.10 -16.82 -0.47
N ASP A 245 -9.50 -17.92 0.16
CA ASP A 245 -10.25 -17.92 1.42
C ASP A 245 -9.42 -17.35 2.56
N ASP A 246 -8.14 -17.69 2.66
CA ASP A 246 -7.22 -17.07 3.61
C ASP A 246 -7.16 -15.55 3.44
N GLY A 247 -7.01 -15.09 2.21
CA GLY A 247 -6.99 -13.66 1.89
C GLY A 247 -8.33 -12.95 2.16
N ILE A 248 -9.46 -13.60 1.88
CA ILE A 248 -10.81 -13.10 2.19
C ILE A 248 -10.99 -12.98 3.70
N THR A 249 -10.62 -14.03 4.44
CA THR A 249 -10.67 -14.04 5.91
C THR A 249 -9.85 -12.90 6.49
N TYR A 250 -8.61 -12.72 6.00
CA TYR A 250 -7.77 -11.60 6.39
C TYR A 250 -8.44 -10.24 6.13
N CYS A 251 -9.04 -10.05 4.95
CA CYS A 251 -9.75 -8.81 4.61
C CYS A 251 -10.89 -8.51 5.60
N LEU A 252 -11.67 -9.52 5.96
CA LEU A 252 -12.83 -9.36 6.86
C LEU A 252 -12.39 -9.07 8.30
N GLU A 253 -11.38 -9.77 8.81
CA GLU A 253 -10.83 -9.57 10.16
C GLU A 253 -10.20 -8.19 10.33
N HIS A 254 -9.46 -7.72 9.33
CA HIS A 254 -8.78 -6.43 9.34
C HIS A 254 -9.64 -5.27 8.81
N ARG A 255 -10.90 -5.54 8.43
CA ARG A 255 -11.86 -4.54 7.89
C ARG A 255 -11.28 -3.75 6.70
N THR A 256 -10.54 -4.44 5.85
CA THR A 256 -9.97 -3.87 4.64
C THR A 256 -10.62 -4.48 3.41
N TYR A 257 -10.86 -3.66 2.38
CA TYR A 257 -11.58 -4.09 1.19
C TYR A 257 -10.73 -4.02 -0.09
N HIS A 258 -9.43 -3.73 0.07
CA HIS A 258 -8.50 -3.69 -1.05
C HIS A 258 -8.46 -5.05 -1.76
N ALA A 259 -8.69 -5.03 -3.06
CA ALA A 259 -8.66 -6.22 -3.91
C ALA A 259 -9.51 -7.42 -3.42
N LEU A 260 -10.43 -7.24 -2.44
CA LEU A 260 -11.32 -8.30 -1.95
C LEU A 260 -12.14 -8.93 -3.09
N PHE A 261 -12.60 -8.10 -4.03
CA PHE A 261 -13.29 -8.57 -5.23
C PHE A 261 -12.43 -9.52 -6.08
N SER A 262 -11.12 -9.27 -6.14
CA SER A 262 -10.20 -10.11 -6.92
C SER A 262 -10.04 -11.50 -6.32
N LEU A 263 -10.04 -11.60 -4.99
CA LEU A 263 -9.98 -12.88 -4.26
C LEU A 263 -11.26 -13.68 -4.48
N TYR A 264 -12.44 -13.06 -4.30
CA TYR A 264 -13.71 -13.71 -4.60
C TYR A 264 -13.82 -14.16 -6.06
N TYR A 265 -13.36 -13.35 -6.99
CA TYR A 265 -13.34 -13.70 -8.40
C TYR A 265 -12.44 -14.90 -8.67
N ARG A 266 -11.22 -14.93 -8.10
CA ARG A 266 -10.29 -16.06 -8.23
C ARG A 266 -10.86 -17.34 -7.65
N LYS A 267 -11.49 -17.24 -6.47
CA LYS A 267 -12.20 -18.36 -5.84
C LYS A 267 -13.29 -18.89 -6.76
N GLY A 268 -14.15 -18.02 -7.25
CA GLY A 268 -15.28 -18.42 -8.12
C GLY A 268 -14.83 -19.08 -9.43
N ILE A 269 -13.78 -18.56 -10.08
CA ILE A 269 -13.24 -19.20 -11.28
C ILE A 269 -12.62 -20.57 -10.96
N ALA A 270 -11.97 -20.74 -9.80
CA ALA A 270 -11.42 -22.03 -9.40
C ALA A 270 -12.54 -23.03 -9.07
N GLN A 271 -13.60 -22.58 -8.40
CA GLN A 271 -14.80 -23.37 -8.14
C GLN A 271 -15.48 -23.83 -9.45
N PHE A 272 -15.61 -22.92 -10.42
CA PHE A 272 -16.15 -23.26 -11.74
C PHE A 272 -15.35 -24.38 -12.42
N ASN A 273 -14.00 -24.30 -12.38
CA ASN A 273 -13.14 -25.33 -12.95
C ASN A 273 -13.21 -26.69 -12.20
N LEU A 274 -13.67 -26.69 -10.95
CA LEU A 274 -13.90 -27.89 -10.13
C LEU A 274 -15.37 -28.35 -10.14
N GLU A 275 -16.22 -27.73 -10.95
CA GLU A 275 -17.67 -28.00 -11.01
C GLU A 275 -18.39 -27.80 -9.65
N ASP A 276 -17.83 -26.93 -8.77
CA ASP A 276 -18.45 -26.57 -7.49
C ASP A 276 -19.62 -25.58 -7.73
N GLU A 277 -20.83 -25.93 -7.30
CA GLU A 277 -22.05 -25.15 -7.50
C GLU A 277 -21.98 -23.72 -6.91
N ASN A 278 -21.10 -23.46 -5.96
CA ASN A 278 -20.94 -22.14 -5.31
C ASN A 278 -20.17 -21.11 -6.16
N TYR A 279 -19.71 -21.47 -7.37
CA TYR A 279 -18.92 -20.55 -8.20
C TYR A 279 -19.67 -19.27 -8.55
N LEU A 280 -21.00 -19.37 -8.79
CA LEU A 280 -21.83 -18.21 -9.11
C LEU A 280 -21.89 -17.20 -7.96
N ASP A 281 -22.05 -17.67 -6.73
CA ASP A 281 -22.08 -16.81 -5.55
C ASP A 281 -20.78 -16.05 -5.38
N SER A 282 -19.65 -16.73 -5.55
CA SER A 282 -18.32 -16.12 -5.45
C SER A 282 -18.09 -15.05 -6.51
N ILE A 283 -18.41 -15.33 -7.80
CA ILE A 283 -18.23 -14.37 -8.88
C ILE A 283 -19.21 -13.19 -8.74
N THR A 284 -20.46 -13.47 -8.38
CA THR A 284 -21.48 -12.44 -8.15
C THR A 284 -21.09 -11.51 -7.01
N THR A 285 -20.58 -12.07 -5.92
CA THR A 285 -20.03 -11.29 -4.79
C THR A 285 -18.91 -10.36 -5.24
N ALA A 286 -17.97 -10.85 -6.05
CA ALA A 286 -16.89 -10.02 -6.61
C ALA A 286 -17.44 -8.83 -7.41
N PHE A 287 -18.48 -9.06 -8.23
CA PHE A 287 -19.07 -8.01 -9.05
C PHE A 287 -19.86 -6.99 -8.23
N TYR A 288 -20.58 -7.42 -7.19
CA TYR A 288 -21.26 -6.50 -6.28
C TYR A 288 -20.28 -5.65 -5.47
N ILE A 289 -19.14 -6.21 -5.04
CA ILE A 289 -18.07 -5.44 -4.40
C ILE A 289 -17.54 -4.36 -5.36
N LEU A 290 -17.22 -4.72 -6.62
CA LEU A 290 -16.76 -3.76 -7.63
C LEU A 290 -17.79 -2.65 -7.89
N LYS A 291 -19.09 -2.99 -7.94
CA LYS A 291 -20.18 -2.02 -8.06
C LYS A 291 -20.24 -1.08 -6.84
N ALA A 292 -20.12 -1.63 -5.63
CA ALA A 292 -20.17 -0.88 -4.38
C ALA A 292 -18.99 0.11 -4.23
N ILE A 293 -17.78 -0.29 -4.63
CA ILE A 293 -16.59 0.59 -4.59
C ILE A 293 -16.48 1.53 -5.80
N ARG A 294 -17.46 1.49 -6.69
CA ARG A 294 -17.63 2.41 -7.83
C ARG A 294 -16.46 2.41 -8.83
N ILE A 295 -16.00 1.25 -9.24
CA ILE A 295 -14.98 1.09 -10.30
C ILE A 295 -15.61 0.45 -11.55
N PRO A 296 -16.47 1.18 -12.29
CA PRO A 296 -17.29 0.59 -13.38
C PRO A 296 -16.44 0.01 -14.52
N LYS A 297 -15.34 0.65 -14.89
CA LYS A 297 -14.44 0.17 -15.95
C LYS A 297 -13.87 -1.21 -15.64
N LEU A 298 -13.47 -1.42 -14.39
CA LEU A 298 -12.91 -2.69 -13.96
C LEU A 298 -14.01 -3.76 -13.90
N LEU A 299 -15.22 -3.41 -13.43
CA LEU A 299 -16.38 -4.29 -13.46
C LEU A 299 -16.70 -4.76 -14.88
N GLU A 300 -16.77 -3.83 -15.84
CA GLU A 300 -17.01 -4.16 -17.25
C GLU A 300 -15.95 -5.12 -17.81
N GLN A 301 -14.68 -4.92 -17.46
CA GLN A 301 -13.59 -5.82 -17.88
C GLN A 301 -13.77 -7.22 -17.27
N TYR A 302 -14.10 -7.33 -15.99
CA TYR A 302 -14.30 -8.61 -15.32
C TYR A 302 -15.50 -9.34 -15.87
N VAL A 303 -16.64 -8.66 -16.11
CA VAL A 303 -17.84 -9.23 -16.76
C VAL A 303 -17.46 -9.78 -18.13
N LYS A 304 -16.84 -8.96 -18.97
CA LYS A 304 -16.43 -9.37 -20.32
C LYS A 304 -15.49 -10.58 -20.32
N ILE A 305 -14.47 -10.60 -19.45
CA ILE A 305 -13.54 -11.73 -19.34
C ILE A 305 -14.30 -13.00 -18.90
N THR A 306 -15.27 -12.85 -18.00
CA THR A 306 -16.07 -13.97 -17.48
C THR A 306 -16.96 -14.59 -18.59
N GLU A 307 -17.56 -13.75 -19.40
CA GLU A 307 -18.34 -14.18 -20.56
C GLU A 307 -17.47 -14.78 -21.67
N ASP A 308 -16.44 -14.02 -22.11
CA ASP A 308 -15.63 -14.41 -23.27
C ASP A 308 -14.79 -15.68 -23.02
N LYS A 309 -14.28 -15.83 -21.80
CA LYS A 309 -13.32 -16.90 -21.50
C LYS A 309 -13.96 -18.15 -20.88
N TYR A 310 -15.01 -17.95 -20.08
CA TYR A 310 -15.63 -19.04 -19.31
C TYR A 310 -17.08 -19.33 -19.70
N GLY A 311 -17.69 -18.49 -20.55
CA GLY A 311 -19.09 -18.65 -20.95
C GLY A 311 -20.10 -18.42 -19.83
N ILE A 312 -19.68 -17.76 -18.73
CA ILE A 312 -20.52 -17.54 -17.56
C ILE A 312 -21.23 -16.19 -17.72
N LEU A 313 -22.55 -16.22 -17.79
CA LEU A 313 -23.41 -15.03 -17.84
C LEU A 313 -23.94 -14.72 -16.44
N ILE A 314 -23.61 -13.55 -15.92
CA ILE A 314 -24.11 -13.11 -14.61
C ILE A 314 -25.04 -11.91 -14.81
N PRO A 315 -26.34 -12.04 -14.51
CA PRO A 315 -27.27 -10.93 -14.57
C PRO A 315 -27.00 -9.98 -13.40
N LEU A 316 -26.23 -8.93 -13.66
CA LEU A 316 -26.11 -7.84 -12.69
C LEU A 316 -27.40 -7.02 -12.71
N ALA A 317 -28.09 -6.93 -11.57
CA ALA A 317 -29.22 -6.01 -11.43
C ALA A 317 -28.76 -4.59 -11.77
N LYS A 318 -29.50 -3.91 -12.68
CA LYS A 318 -29.20 -2.56 -13.16
C LYS A 318 -29.22 -1.52 -12.04
#